data_eda7f21d5fd746cc27b638f1c0714f67
#
_entry.id   eda7f21d5fd746cc27b638f1c0714f67
#
_cell.length_a   1.000
_cell.length_b   1.000
_cell.length_c   1.000
_cell.angle_alpha   90.00
_cell.angle_beta   90.00
_cell.angle_gamma   90.00
#
_symmetry.space_group_name_H-M   'P 1'
#
loop_
_entity.id
_entity.type
_entity.pdbx_description
1 polymer ?
#
loop_
_entity_poly.entity_id
_entity_poly.type
_entity_poly.pdbx_seq_one_letter_code
_entity_poly.pdbx_strand_id
1 'polypeptide(L)'
;MAKKINPAPFAIVIGIAVVLQLALIGIDCQQTPDLVARNFTEAYYALNPDMQNYLCASLTEKDVVDRYLYQKEQYASSRGFSTNYMRRAFTKLHVNMEEAGDTTVTIHVHGTTRVCINRPFMIVGKLFGIGRDYPVDEHIEVVKENGRWRVCGNPFGIDPQG
;
A
#
# COMPACT_ATOMS: atom_id res chain seq x y z
N MET A 1 -14.98 -52.00 27.56
CA MET A 1 -14.10 -52.20 26.37
C MET A 1 -13.79 -50.84 25.79
N ALA A 2 -12.62 -50.28 25.99
CA ALA A 2 -12.22 -48.97 25.44
C ALA A 2 -11.83 -49.17 23.97
N LYS A 3 -12.53 -48.56 23.06
CA LYS A 3 -12.28 -48.57 21.60
C LYS A 3 -10.97 -47.79 21.36
N LYS A 4 -9.91 -48.48 20.98
CA LYS A 4 -8.62 -47.86 20.64
C LYS A 4 -8.79 -47.00 19.41
N ILE A 5 -8.80 -45.68 19.59
CA ILE A 5 -8.92 -44.71 18.50
C ILE A 5 -7.59 -44.78 17.74
N ASN A 6 -7.63 -45.08 16.45
CA ASN A 6 -6.46 -45.11 15.60
C ASN A 6 -6.03 -43.67 15.28
N PRO A 7 -4.83 -43.19 15.69
CA PRO A 7 -4.39 -41.82 15.48
C PRO A 7 -3.99 -41.51 14.03
N ALA A 8 -3.85 -42.54 13.18
CA ALA A 8 -3.39 -42.38 11.80
C ALA A 8 -4.23 -41.38 10.96
N PRO A 9 -5.58 -41.42 10.97
CA PRO A 9 -6.36 -40.45 10.17
C PRO A 9 -6.20 -39.01 10.62
N PHE A 10 -6.00 -38.77 11.93
CA PHE A 10 -5.73 -37.44 12.46
C PHE A 10 -4.39 -36.89 12.01
N ALA A 11 -3.34 -37.71 12.00
CA ALA A 11 -2.02 -37.31 11.52
C ALA A 11 -2.02 -36.94 10.04
N ILE A 12 -2.78 -37.65 9.21
CA ILE A 12 -2.94 -37.35 7.79
C ILE A 12 -3.65 -36.00 7.58
N VAL A 13 -4.72 -35.73 8.30
CA VAL A 13 -5.49 -34.48 8.18
C VAL A 13 -4.62 -33.28 8.60
N ILE A 14 -3.86 -33.39 9.69
CA ILE A 14 -2.94 -32.36 10.14
C ILE A 14 -1.82 -32.13 9.10
N GLY A 15 -1.26 -33.20 8.54
CA GLY A 15 -0.25 -33.10 7.49
C GLY A 15 -0.74 -32.33 6.25
N ILE A 16 -1.95 -32.65 5.78
CA ILE A 16 -2.58 -31.97 4.64
C ILE A 16 -2.83 -30.49 4.98
N ALA A 17 -3.33 -30.19 6.18
CA ALA A 17 -3.59 -28.81 6.61
C ALA A 17 -2.29 -27.98 6.64
N VAL A 18 -1.17 -28.53 7.14
CA VAL A 18 0.14 -27.85 7.16
C VAL A 18 0.65 -27.60 5.73
N VAL A 19 0.56 -28.60 4.86
CA VAL A 19 0.99 -28.44 3.45
C VAL A 19 0.15 -27.37 2.74
N LEU A 20 -1.16 -27.35 2.97
CA LEU A 20 -2.06 -26.35 2.40
C LEU A 20 -1.74 -24.95 2.90
N GLN A 21 -1.46 -24.80 4.20
CA GLN A 21 -1.04 -23.51 4.78
C GLN A 21 0.28 -23.01 4.21
N LEU A 22 1.27 -23.89 4.05
CA LEU A 22 2.55 -23.53 3.44
C LEU A 22 2.40 -23.13 1.97
N ALA A 23 1.52 -23.81 1.22
CA ALA A 23 1.20 -23.46 -0.16
C ALA A 23 0.49 -22.08 -0.24
N LEU A 24 -0.45 -21.80 0.65
CA LEU A 24 -1.14 -20.49 0.71
C LEU A 24 -0.18 -19.35 1.07
N ILE A 25 0.73 -19.55 2.02
CA ILE A 25 1.78 -18.58 2.35
C ILE A 25 2.70 -18.33 1.15
N GLY A 26 3.04 -19.37 0.38
CA GLY A 26 3.86 -19.22 -0.84
C GLY A 26 3.16 -18.42 -1.95
N ILE A 27 1.84 -18.51 -2.08
CA ILE A 27 1.03 -17.76 -3.04
C ILE A 27 0.87 -16.29 -2.58
N ASP A 28 0.66 -16.07 -1.29
CA ASP A 28 0.49 -14.72 -0.70
C ASP A 28 1.79 -13.87 -0.78
N CYS A 29 2.95 -14.53 -0.93
CA CYS A 29 4.23 -13.83 -1.16
C CYS A 29 4.43 -13.32 -2.59
N GLN A 30 3.55 -13.63 -3.54
CA GLN A 30 3.62 -13.08 -4.90
C GLN A 30 2.91 -11.71 -4.93
N GLN A 31 3.64 -10.67 -4.53
CA GLN A 31 3.17 -9.30 -4.71
C GLN A 31 3.06 -9.00 -6.22
N THR A 32 1.85 -8.73 -6.67
CA THR A 32 1.60 -8.27 -8.03
C THR A 32 1.89 -6.77 -8.15
N PRO A 33 2.26 -6.25 -9.33
CA PRO A 33 2.61 -4.84 -9.49
C PRO A 33 1.46 -3.89 -9.12
N ASP A 34 0.21 -4.27 -9.46
CA ASP A 34 -0.99 -3.53 -9.10
C ASP A 34 -1.23 -3.46 -7.58
N LEU A 35 -0.97 -4.55 -6.85
CA LEU A 35 -1.07 -4.58 -5.40
C LEU A 35 -0.02 -3.68 -4.73
N VAL A 36 1.21 -3.70 -5.24
CA VAL A 36 2.29 -2.83 -4.76
C VAL A 36 1.96 -1.36 -5.00
N ALA A 37 1.51 -1.02 -6.21
CA ALA A 37 1.08 0.32 -6.57
C ALA A 37 -0.07 0.81 -5.68
N ARG A 38 -1.06 -0.03 -5.44
CA ARG A 38 -2.20 0.27 -4.57
C ARG A 38 -1.76 0.55 -3.13
N ASN A 39 -1.00 -0.36 -2.55
CA ASN A 39 -0.56 -0.24 -1.16
C ASN A 39 0.35 0.98 -0.95
N PHE A 40 1.25 1.23 -1.90
CA PHE A 40 2.07 2.45 -1.91
C PHE A 40 1.20 3.70 -1.95
N THR A 41 0.25 3.77 -2.88
CA THR A 41 -0.63 4.92 -3.05
C THR A 41 -1.46 5.19 -1.79
N GLU A 42 -2.04 4.15 -1.19
CA GLU A 42 -2.80 4.28 0.06
C GLU A 42 -1.90 4.79 1.21
N ALA A 43 -0.68 4.26 1.33
CA ALA A 43 0.27 4.69 2.36
C ALA A 43 0.74 6.14 2.14
N TYR A 44 1.00 6.53 0.88
CA TYR A 44 1.40 7.89 0.51
C TYR A 44 0.34 8.93 0.92
N TYR A 45 -0.91 8.73 0.54
CA TYR A 45 -1.99 9.66 0.88
C TYR A 45 -2.35 9.66 2.37
N ALA A 46 -2.09 8.55 3.06
CA ALA A 46 -2.24 8.45 4.51
C ALA A 46 -1.06 9.08 5.28
N LEU A 47 0.00 9.55 4.61
CA LEU A 47 1.26 9.98 5.21
C LEU A 47 1.82 8.91 6.17
N ASN A 48 1.78 7.65 5.73
CA ASN A 48 2.27 6.52 6.50
C ASN A 48 3.73 6.22 6.10
N PRO A 49 4.70 6.17 7.03
CA PRO A 49 6.09 5.82 6.74
C PRO A 49 6.24 4.43 6.10
N ASP A 50 5.27 3.53 6.28
CA ASP A 50 5.28 2.20 5.66
C ASP A 50 5.35 2.25 4.12
N MET A 51 5.07 3.40 3.47
CA MET A 51 5.26 3.58 2.03
C MET A 51 6.70 3.27 1.59
N GLN A 52 7.69 3.43 2.48
CA GLN A 52 9.09 3.08 2.23
C GLN A 52 9.26 1.61 1.84
N ASN A 53 8.44 0.72 2.39
CA ASN A 53 8.50 -0.72 2.12
C ASN A 53 8.16 -1.10 0.68
N TYR A 54 7.56 -0.20 -0.06
CA TYR A 54 7.15 -0.41 -1.46
C TYR A 54 8.08 0.26 -2.47
N LEU A 55 9.01 1.10 -2.02
CA LEU A 55 9.94 1.83 -2.90
C LEU A 55 11.13 0.96 -3.32
N CYS A 56 11.67 1.28 -4.49
CA CYS A 56 12.91 0.67 -4.98
C CYS A 56 14.15 1.16 -4.20
N ALA A 57 15.24 0.42 -4.30
CA ALA A 57 16.47 0.68 -3.55
C ALA A 57 16.99 2.11 -3.76
N SER A 58 16.96 2.61 -5.00
CA SER A 58 17.43 3.95 -5.34
C SER A 58 16.67 5.09 -4.63
N LEU A 59 15.41 4.87 -4.25
CA LEU A 59 14.61 5.82 -3.49
C LEU A 59 14.75 5.62 -1.98
N THR A 60 14.87 4.37 -1.54
CA THR A 60 15.01 4.03 -0.12
C THR A 60 16.36 4.48 0.46
N GLU A 61 17.46 4.33 -0.29
CA GLU A 61 18.82 4.73 0.14
C GLU A 61 18.98 6.25 0.38
N LYS A 62 18.09 7.06 -0.15
CA LYS A 62 18.15 8.53 -0.06
C LYS A 62 17.28 9.13 1.05
N ASP A 63 16.71 8.31 1.94
CA ASP A 63 15.79 8.74 3.00
C ASP A 63 14.67 9.67 2.50
N VAL A 64 14.21 9.39 1.27
CA VAL A 64 13.26 10.25 0.56
C VAL A 64 11.94 10.36 1.32
N VAL A 65 11.48 9.25 1.93
CA VAL A 65 10.24 9.21 2.70
C VAL A 65 10.33 10.07 3.95
N ASP A 66 11.40 9.95 4.70
CA ASP A 66 11.59 10.72 5.94
C ASP A 66 11.66 12.21 5.64
N ARG A 67 12.38 12.60 4.57
CA ARG A 67 12.46 13.98 4.11
C ARG A 67 11.08 14.51 3.69
N TYR A 68 10.33 13.73 2.93
CA TYR A 68 8.97 14.08 2.52
C TYR A 68 8.05 14.28 3.71
N LEU A 69 8.04 13.34 4.67
CA LEU A 69 7.21 13.44 5.87
C LEU A 69 7.60 14.63 6.73
N TYR A 70 8.92 14.89 6.89
CA TYR A 70 9.43 16.06 7.60
C TYR A 70 8.97 17.37 6.95
N GLN A 71 9.05 17.49 5.63
CA GLN A 71 8.54 18.65 4.92
C GLN A 71 7.05 18.89 5.15
N LYS A 72 6.24 17.80 5.16
CA LYS A 72 4.80 17.89 5.46
C LYS A 72 4.55 18.34 6.90
N GLU A 73 5.35 17.88 7.85
CA GLU A 73 5.27 18.30 9.25
C GLU A 73 5.63 19.78 9.42
N GLN A 74 6.72 20.23 8.80
CA GLN A 74 7.12 21.64 8.80
C GLN A 74 6.04 22.53 8.17
N TYR A 75 5.47 22.12 7.05
CA TYR A 75 4.38 22.85 6.42
C TYR A 75 3.14 22.95 7.31
N ALA A 76 2.73 21.87 7.97
CA ALA A 76 1.60 21.85 8.88
C ALA A 76 1.87 22.75 10.09
N SER A 77 3.04 22.62 10.73
CA SER A 77 3.45 23.38 11.89
C SER A 77 3.52 24.88 11.61
N SER A 78 4.08 25.28 10.47
CA SER A 78 4.16 26.69 10.07
C SER A 78 2.79 27.36 9.89
N ARG A 79 1.74 26.56 9.68
CA ARG A 79 0.35 27.02 9.55
C ARG A 79 -0.51 26.76 10.77
N GLY A 80 0.07 26.27 11.86
CA GLY A 80 -0.60 26.06 13.13
C GLY A 80 -1.57 24.86 13.17
N PHE A 81 -1.41 23.86 12.30
CA PHE A 81 -2.23 22.65 12.34
C PHE A 81 -1.39 21.36 12.38
N SER A 82 -2.01 20.24 12.72
CA SER A 82 -1.38 18.93 12.76
C SER A 82 -1.39 18.26 11.38
N THR A 83 -0.35 17.50 11.05
CA THR A 83 -0.26 16.66 9.84
C THR A 83 -1.43 15.69 9.67
N ASN A 84 -2.14 15.36 10.77
CA ASN A 84 -3.34 14.53 10.72
C ASN A 84 -4.43 15.11 9.81
N TYR A 85 -4.51 16.44 9.68
CA TYR A 85 -5.46 17.10 8.78
C TYR A 85 -5.05 17.04 7.29
N MET A 86 -3.81 16.63 7.01
CA MET A 86 -3.32 16.43 5.64
C MET A 86 -3.52 14.99 5.16
N ARG A 87 -3.78 14.06 6.08
CA ARG A 87 -4.01 12.65 5.75
C ARG A 87 -5.27 12.50 4.94
N ARG A 88 -5.18 11.69 3.89
CA ARG A 88 -6.31 11.37 3.03
C ARG A 88 -6.49 9.87 2.93
N ALA A 89 -7.72 9.43 2.76
CA ALA A 89 -8.04 8.03 2.48
C ALA A 89 -8.86 7.97 1.19
N PHE A 90 -8.66 6.89 0.44
CA PHE A 90 -9.44 6.64 -0.76
C PHE A 90 -10.87 6.23 -0.42
N THR A 91 -11.83 6.84 -1.08
CA THR A 91 -13.22 6.40 -1.10
C THR A 91 -13.46 5.46 -2.29
N LYS A 92 -12.73 5.68 -3.38
CA LYS A 92 -12.65 4.82 -4.55
C LYS A 92 -11.21 4.85 -5.04
N LEU A 93 -10.62 3.68 -5.30
CA LEU A 93 -9.28 3.53 -5.85
C LEU A 93 -9.33 2.47 -6.95
N HIS A 94 -8.95 2.87 -8.14
CA HIS A 94 -8.78 2.01 -9.30
C HIS A 94 -7.30 2.02 -9.69
N VAL A 95 -6.78 0.86 -10.00
CA VAL A 95 -5.38 0.65 -10.37
C VAL A 95 -5.39 -0.19 -11.63
N ASN A 96 -4.93 0.37 -12.74
CA ASN A 96 -4.93 -0.27 -14.04
C ASN A 96 -3.50 -0.34 -14.58
N MET A 97 -3.08 -1.52 -15.04
CA MET A 97 -1.84 -1.67 -15.78
C MET A 97 -2.04 -1.17 -17.21
N GLU A 98 -1.22 -0.22 -17.65
CA GLU A 98 -1.27 0.33 -19.01
C GLU A 98 -0.21 -0.29 -19.91
N GLU A 99 1.04 -0.34 -19.44
CA GLU A 99 2.14 -0.94 -20.15
C GLU A 99 2.80 -2.00 -19.28
N ALA A 100 2.85 -3.23 -19.76
CA ALA A 100 3.46 -4.34 -19.04
C ALA A 100 4.67 -4.86 -19.83
N GLY A 101 5.88 -4.55 -19.28
CA GLY A 101 7.11 -5.21 -19.66
C GLY A 101 7.46 -6.34 -18.71
N ASP A 102 8.49 -7.10 -19.03
CA ASP A 102 8.94 -8.23 -18.18
C ASP A 102 9.43 -7.78 -16.80
N THR A 103 10.01 -6.59 -16.70
CA THR A 103 10.64 -6.05 -15.48
C THR A 103 10.11 -4.69 -15.08
N THR A 104 9.37 -4.00 -15.93
CA THR A 104 8.83 -2.66 -15.68
C THR A 104 7.39 -2.58 -16.12
N VAL A 105 6.55 -2.00 -15.31
CA VAL A 105 5.12 -1.84 -15.55
C VAL A 105 4.73 -0.40 -15.22
N THR A 106 4.04 0.26 -16.14
CA THR A 106 3.39 1.55 -15.88
C THR A 106 1.96 1.31 -15.41
N ILE A 107 1.63 1.89 -14.28
CA ILE A 107 0.33 1.72 -13.63
C ILE A 107 -0.35 3.06 -13.54
N HIS A 108 -1.55 3.13 -14.08
CA HIS A 108 -2.46 4.26 -13.92
C HIS A 108 -3.28 4.11 -12.65
N VAL A 109 -3.12 5.04 -11.74
CA VAL A 109 -3.82 5.12 -10.48
C VAL A 109 -4.83 6.26 -10.53
N HIS A 110 -6.10 5.93 -10.51
CA HIS A 110 -7.16 6.94 -10.50
C HIS A 110 -8.20 6.66 -9.43
N GLY A 111 -8.78 7.74 -8.91
CA GLY A 111 -9.75 7.58 -7.84
C GLY A 111 -10.16 8.87 -7.17
N THR A 112 -10.70 8.73 -5.98
CA THR A 112 -11.18 9.86 -5.18
C THR A 112 -10.72 9.70 -3.75
N THR A 113 -10.11 10.76 -3.22
CA THR A 113 -9.66 10.81 -1.83
C THR A 113 -10.47 11.80 -1.01
N ARG A 114 -10.51 11.58 0.29
CA ARG A 114 -11.09 12.48 1.29
C ARG A 114 -10.12 12.68 2.45
N VAL A 115 -10.14 13.86 3.07
CA VAL A 115 -9.41 14.07 4.34
C VAL A 115 -9.93 13.10 5.37
N CYS A 116 -9.02 12.36 6.00
CA CYS A 116 -9.34 11.29 6.93
C CYS A 116 -8.47 11.40 8.18
N ILE A 117 -9.00 12.01 9.24
CA ILE A 117 -8.34 12.06 10.55
C ILE A 117 -8.34 10.67 11.18
N ASN A 118 -9.43 9.92 11.04
CA ASN A 118 -9.56 8.52 11.40
C ASN A 118 -10.63 7.82 10.53
N ARG A 119 -10.57 6.48 10.42
CA ARG A 119 -11.52 5.70 9.62
C ARG A 119 -13.00 5.87 10.04
N PRO A 120 -13.36 5.83 11.33
CA PRO A 120 -14.74 6.07 11.75
C PRO A 120 -15.27 7.45 11.31
N PHE A 121 -14.46 8.51 11.43
CA PHE A 121 -14.83 9.86 11.02
C PHE A 121 -15.10 9.95 9.51
N MET A 122 -14.35 9.20 8.69
CA MET A 122 -14.59 9.15 7.25
C MET A 122 -15.95 8.57 6.90
N ILE A 123 -16.38 7.49 7.59
CA ILE A 123 -17.69 6.85 7.37
C ILE A 123 -18.82 7.80 7.75
N VAL A 124 -18.71 8.43 8.92
CA VAL A 124 -19.67 9.43 9.40
C VAL A 124 -19.73 10.63 8.47
N GLY A 125 -18.57 11.15 8.07
CA GLY A 125 -18.47 12.26 7.13
C GLY A 125 -19.14 11.97 5.78
N LYS A 126 -18.99 10.74 5.27
CA LYS A 126 -19.65 10.30 4.04
C LYS A 126 -21.17 10.22 4.20
N LEU A 127 -21.65 9.73 5.35
CA LEU A 127 -23.09 9.60 5.64
C LEU A 127 -23.79 10.97 5.73
N PHE A 128 -23.11 11.97 6.29
CA PHE A 128 -23.64 13.32 6.47
C PHE A 128 -23.22 14.32 5.38
N GLY A 129 -22.55 13.85 4.33
CA GLY A 129 -22.08 14.73 3.24
C GLY A 129 -20.98 15.72 3.68
N ILE A 130 -20.30 15.47 4.79
CA ILE A 130 -19.24 16.33 5.32
C ILE A 130 -17.92 16.01 4.64
N GLY A 131 -17.21 17.04 4.14
CA GLY A 131 -15.91 16.91 3.49
C GLY A 131 -16.01 16.99 1.97
N ARG A 132 -14.86 17.32 1.35
CA ARG A 132 -14.72 17.42 -0.11
C ARG A 132 -14.01 16.19 -0.65
N ASP A 133 -14.43 15.77 -1.82
CA ASP A 133 -13.76 14.77 -2.61
C ASP A 133 -12.68 15.42 -3.48
N TYR A 134 -11.50 14.81 -3.51
CA TYR A 134 -10.38 15.24 -4.32
C TYR A 134 -10.05 14.12 -5.32
N PRO A 135 -10.15 14.40 -6.61
CA PRO A 135 -9.77 13.43 -7.63
C PRO A 135 -8.26 13.20 -7.58
N VAL A 136 -7.87 11.99 -7.90
CA VAL A 136 -6.50 11.54 -8.09
C VAL A 136 -6.43 10.88 -9.45
N ASP A 137 -5.43 11.24 -10.25
CA ASP A 137 -5.19 10.72 -11.58
C ASP A 137 -3.68 10.80 -11.84
N GLU A 138 -2.98 9.69 -11.61
CA GLU A 138 -1.52 9.66 -11.58
C GLU A 138 -1.00 8.37 -12.23
N HIS A 139 0.21 8.46 -12.79
CA HIS A 139 0.93 7.31 -13.34
C HIS A 139 2.15 7.03 -12.47
N ILE A 140 2.32 5.77 -12.12
CA ILE A 140 3.47 5.32 -11.35
C ILE A 140 4.18 4.17 -12.05
N GLU A 141 5.50 4.20 -11.98
CA GLU A 141 6.36 3.16 -12.52
C GLU A 141 6.65 2.12 -11.43
N VAL A 142 6.44 0.85 -11.76
CA VAL A 142 6.72 -0.28 -10.88
C VAL A 142 7.72 -1.20 -11.56
N VAL A 143 8.84 -1.44 -10.90
CA VAL A 143 9.98 -2.21 -11.42
C VAL A 143 10.19 -3.47 -10.58
N LYS A 144 10.60 -4.54 -11.23
CA LYS A 144 10.92 -5.79 -10.54
C LYS A 144 12.39 -5.83 -10.11
N GLU A 145 12.66 -5.62 -8.83
CA GLU A 145 13.97 -5.70 -8.22
C GLU A 145 14.10 -6.97 -7.34
N ASN A 146 15.10 -7.78 -7.59
CA ASN A 146 15.36 -9.01 -6.83
C ASN A 146 14.13 -9.93 -6.68
N GLY A 147 13.32 -10.02 -7.76
CA GLY A 147 12.12 -10.85 -7.79
C GLY A 147 10.89 -10.23 -7.12
N ARG A 148 10.98 -9.00 -6.60
CA ARG A 148 9.88 -8.27 -5.97
C ARG A 148 9.55 -7.01 -6.75
N TRP A 149 8.27 -6.68 -6.85
CA TRP A 149 7.82 -5.44 -7.45
C TRP A 149 8.02 -4.26 -6.50
N ARG A 150 8.52 -3.12 -7.02
CA ARG A 150 8.83 -1.91 -6.28
C ARG A 150 8.43 -0.68 -7.09
N VAL A 151 7.97 0.35 -6.42
CA VAL A 151 7.66 1.65 -7.02
C VAL A 151 8.96 2.43 -7.20
N CYS A 152 9.22 2.88 -8.43
CA CYS A 152 10.42 3.61 -8.82
C CYS A 152 10.06 4.93 -9.52
N GLY A 153 11.08 5.61 -10.06
CA GLY A 153 10.89 6.88 -10.74
C GLY A 153 10.66 8.05 -9.79
N ASN A 154 9.70 8.87 -10.11
CA ASN A 154 9.28 10.02 -9.29
C ASN A 154 7.79 9.91 -8.91
N PRO A 155 7.42 8.95 -8.05
CA PRO A 155 6.03 8.72 -7.72
C PRO A 155 5.46 9.92 -6.94
N PHE A 156 4.36 10.49 -7.44
CA PHE A 156 3.64 11.62 -6.80
C PHE A 156 4.52 12.84 -6.47
N GLY A 157 5.60 13.07 -7.25
CA GLY A 157 6.53 14.17 -7.00
C GLY A 157 7.43 13.97 -5.77
N ILE A 158 7.61 12.73 -5.32
CA ILE A 158 8.68 12.39 -4.40
C ILE A 158 9.99 12.44 -5.18
N ASP A 159 10.64 13.60 -5.16
CA ASP A 159 11.89 13.81 -5.90
C ASP A 159 13.09 13.30 -5.07
N PRO A 160 13.89 12.38 -5.62
CA PRO A 160 15.12 11.96 -4.99
C PRO A 160 16.22 13.04 -4.97
N GLN A 161 16.02 14.16 -5.70
CA GLN A 161 16.99 15.26 -5.81
C GLN A 161 16.58 16.53 -5.05
N GLY A 162 15.38 16.58 -4.49
CA GLY A 162 14.80 17.74 -3.80
C GLY A 162 15.30 17.97 -2.39
#